data_f97cffcb1f0bbcc6e78cde3207c65421
#
_entry.id   f97cffcb1f0bbcc6e78cde3207c65421
#
_cell.length_a   1.000
_cell.length_b   1.000
_cell.length_c   1.000
_cell.angle_alpha   90.00
_cell.angle_beta   90.00
_cell.angle_gamma   90.00
#
_symmetry.space_group_name_H-M   'P 1'
#
loop_
_entity.id
_entity.type
_entity.pdbx_description
1 polymer ?
#
loop_
_entity_poly.entity_id
_entity_poly.type
_entity_poly.pdbx_seq_one_letter_code
_entity_poly.pdbx_strand_id
1 'polypeptide(L)'
;MRLFILFFFFXSYSYSQVESSNRKIELPPPSKKTXIPPXTKQXPNXFTILKXPNNPQKSIMEQDSEFFADPGKKYLKKLKVDENKKNPNEYLGDAYLGDVSTVSKKANIVCRDFEYMDGDRVSILVNDEVIVENLTLTYDFRGINLKLKEGFNKIDFVALNQGSSGPNTAELRIYDDSENLLSANQWNLATGSTATLIIVKK
;
A
#
# COMPACT_ATOMS: atom_id res chain seq x y z
N MET A 1 -6.36 44.68 -54.77
CA MET A 1 -5.42 43.55 -54.72
C MET A 1 -5.15 43.24 -53.27
N ARG A 2 -5.82 42.21 -52.76
CA ARG A 2 -5.67 41.80 -51.32
C ARG A 2 -4.65 40.67 -51.23
N LEU A 3 -3.58 40.93 -50.56
CA LEU A 3 -2.49 39.98 -50.35
C LEU A 3 -2.88 39.04 -49.19
N PHE A 4 -3.11 37.78 -49.49
CA PHE A 4 -3.33 36.74 -48.45
C PHE A 4 -1.97 36.20 -48.02
N ILE A 5 -1.56 36.52 -46.79
CA ILE A 5 -0.37 35.93 -46.17
C ILE A 5 -0.79 34.63 -45.47
N LEU A 6 -0.40 33.51 -46.03
CA LEU A 6 -0.61 32.18 -45.46
C LEU A 6 0.52 31.88 -44.47
N PHE A 7 0.19 31.90 -43.20
CA PHE A 7 1.12 31.48 -42.12
C PHE A 7 1.15 29.97 -42.03
N PHE A 8 2.24 29.37 -42.45
CA PHE A 8 2.47 27.96 -42.25
C PHE A 8 3.07 27.75 -40.84
N PHE A 9 2.25 27.14 -39.95
CA PHE A 9 2.73 26.71 -38.65
C PHE A 9 3.39 25.35 -38.81
N PHE A 10 4.70 25.30 -38.66
CA PHE A 10 5.44 24.03 -38.59
C PHE A 10 5.47 23.53 -37.15
N UNK A 11 4.91 22.64 -36.73
CA UNK A 11 4.95 22.14 -35.69
C UNK A 11 5.95 21.29 -35.55
N SER A 12 6.87 21.51 -35.15
CA SER A 12 8.00 20.65 -34.83
C SER A 12 7.61 19.71 -33.66
N TYR A 13 7.32 18.49 -34.00
CA TYR A 13 7.16 17.42 -33.00
C TYR A 13 8.53 16.95 -32.53
N SER A 14 8.92 17.37 -31.32
CA SER A 14 10.14 16.88 -30.69
C SER A 14 9.83 15.50 -30.08
N TYR A 15 10.32 14.45 -30.71
CA TYR A 15 10.30 13.09 -30.10
C TYR A 15 11.47 13.01 -29.13
N SER A 16 11.15 12.97 -27.84
CA SER A 16 12.14 12.62 -26.83
C SER A 16 12.35 11.09 -26.87
N GLN A 17 13.49 10.67 -27.41
CA GLN A 17 13.88 9.27 -27.32
C GLN A 17 14.39 9.00 -25.91
N VAL A 18 13.62 8.20 -25.16
CA VAL A 18 14.11 7.64 -23.91
C VAL A 18 15.10 6.51 -24.27
N GLU A 19 16.39 6.79 -24.20
CA GLU A 19 17.40 5.75 -24.29
C GLU A 19 17.23 4.82 -23.07
N SER A 20 16.68 3.64 -23.29
CA SER A 20 16.76 2.58 -22.31
C SER A 20 18.21 2.07 -22.28
N SER A 21 18.97 2.51 -21.30
CA SER A 21 20.31 1.96 -21.11
C SER A 21 20.14 0.52 -20.56
N ASN A 22 20.23 -0.45 -21.45
CA ASN A 22 20.38 -1.84 -21.09
C ASN A 22 21.77 -2.04 -20.46
N ARG A 23 21.91 -1.65 -19.20
CA ARG A 23 23.08 -2.00 -18.41
C ARG A 23 23.01 -3.50 -18.12
N LYS A 24 23.79 -4.25 -18.87
CA LYS A 24 24.01 -5.67 -18.59
C LYS A 24 24.70 -5.75 -17.23
N ILE A 25 23.98 -6.20 -16.22
CA ILE A 25 24.55 -6.45 -14.89
C ILE A 25 25.43 -7.71 -15.03
N GLU A 26 26.74 -7.51 -15.14
CA GLU A 26 27.68 -8.62 -15.08
C GLU A 26 27.85 -9.03 -13.62
N LEU A 27 27.32 -10.18 -13.27
CA LEU A 27 27.55 -10.80 -11.99
C LEU A 27 29.04 -11.12 -11.85
N PRO A 28 29.66 -10.85 -10.70
CA PRO A 28 31.07 -11.23 -10.49
C PRO A 28 31.20 -12.75 -10.59
N PRO A 29 32.29 -13.23 -11.16
CA PRO A 29 32.50 -14.68 -11.29
C PRO A 29 32.49 -15.34 -9.90
N PRO A 30 31.94 -16.56 -9.79
CA PRO A 30 31.89 -17.26 -8.52
C PRO A 30 33.31 -17.41 -7.94
N SER A 31 33.47 -17.07 -6.67
CA SER A 31 34.76 -17.19 -5.99
C SER A 31 35.24 -18.65 -6.10
N LYS A 32 36.49 -18.85 -6.51
CA LYS A 32 37.10 -20.15 -6.59
C LYS A 32 37.01 -20.81 -5.20
N LYS A 33 36.35 -21.95 -5.11
CA LYS A 33 36.37 -22.78 -3.92
C LYS A 33 37.82 -23.17 -3.62
N THR A 34 38.40 -22.65 -2.54
CA THR A 34 39.75 -23.03 -2.10
C THR A 34 39.71 -24.50 -1.69
N UNK A 35 40.25 -25.37 -2.22
CA UNK A 35 40.25 -26.53 -1.96
C UNK A 35 40.88 -26.75 -0.77
N ILE A 36 40.37 -27.19 -0.09
CA ILE A 36 40.95 -27.69 1.14
C ILE A 36 41.91 -28.81 0.78
N PRO A 37 43.21 -28.69 1.09
CA PRO A 37 44.16 -29.77 0.83
C PRO A 37 43.76 -31.02 1.62
N PRO A 38 43.88 -32.22 1.03
CA PRO A 38 43.57 -33.46 1.75
C PRO A 38 44.45 -33.63 2.96
N UNK A 39 44.04 -33.76 4.06
CA UNK A 39 44.58 -33.96 5.13
C UNK A 39 45.41 -35.12 5.09
N THR A 40 46.47 -34.90 5.16
CA THR A 40 47.49 -35.99 5.26
C THR A 40 47.20 -36.77 6.54
N LYS A 41 46.82 -37.99 6.39
CA LYS A 41 46.68 -38.95 7.49
C LYS A 41 48.05 -39.33 7.99
N GLN A 42 48.58 -38.61 8.96
CA GLN A 42 49.66 -39.07 9.80
C GLN A 42 49.13 -39.17 11.23
N UNK A 43 48.93 -40.19 11.81
CA UNK A 43 48.55 -40.38 12.85
C UNK A 43 49.52 -40.41 13.68
N PRO A 44 49.60 -39.71 14.54
CA PRO A 44 50.58 -39.81 15.56
C PRO A 44 50.36 -41.01 16.46
N ASN A 45 51.44 -41.67 16.62
CA ASN A 45 51.44 -42.89 17.44
C ASN A 45 51.07 -42.66 18.87
N UNK A 46 50.30 -43.58 19.26
CA UNK A 46 50.07 -43.91 20.32
C UNK A 46 49.83 -43.04 21.33
N PHE A 47 48.77 -42.68 21.40
CA PHE A 47 48.27 -42.17 22.65
C PHE A 47 48.02 -43.33 23.59
N THR A 48 48.85 -43.49 24.55
CA THR A 48 48.62 -44.44 25.64
C THR A 48 47.37 -43.98 26.39
N ILE A 49 46.31 -44.73 26.27
CA ILE A 49 45.07 -44.47 27.02
C ILE A 49 45.33 -44.80 28.47
N LEU A 50 45.62 -43.80 29.31
CA LEU A 50 45.55 -43.93 30.75
C LEU A 50 44.09 -44.12 31.15
N LYS A 51 43.81 -45.35 31.67
CA LYS A 51 42.48 -45.62 32.24
C LYS A 51 42.21 -44.72 33.44
N UNK A 52 41.41 -43.88 33.19
CA UNK A 52 40.99 -43.15 34.11
C UNK A 52 40.38 -43.89 35.09
N PRO A 53 40.25 -43.46 36.23
CA PRO A 53 39.43 -44.10 37.22
C PRO A 53 37.94 -44.06 36.83
N ASN A 54 37.29 -45.12 36.99
CA ASN A 54 35.85 -45.29 36.77
C ASN A 54 35.04 -44.39 37.70
N ASN A 55 35.07 -43.10 37.42
CA ASN A 55 34.11 -42.17 37.98
C ASN A 55 33.13 -41.84 36.88
N PRO A 56 31.85 -42.06 37.01
CA PRO A 56 30.89 -41.72 36.00
C PRO A 56 30.72 -40.17 36.00
N GLN A 57 31.79 -39.47 35.54
CA GLN A 57 31.59 -38.06 35.24
C GLN A 57 30.70 -37.97 34.02
N LYS A 58 29.54 -37.41 34.24
CA LYS A 58 28.63 -36.96 33.15
C LYS A 58 29.51 -36.29 32.09
N SER A 59 29.41 -36.79 30.88
CA SER A 59 30.04 -36.16 29.73
C SER A 59 29.69 -34.66 29.70
N ILE A 60 30.70 -33.83 29.44
CA ILE A 60 30.47 -32.39 29.26
C ILE A 60 29.44 -32.11 28.16
N MET A 61 29.23 -33.07 27.28
CA MET A 61 28.18 -33.02 26.22
C MET A 61 26.79 -33.36 26.76
N GLU A 62 26.67 -33.88 28.00
CA GLU A 62 25.38 -34.18 28.65
C GLU A 62 24.99 -33.13 29.69
N GLN A 63 25.73 -32.03 29.77
CA GLN A 63 25.26 -30.89 30.54
C GLN A 63 24.00 -30.34 29.91
N ASP A 64 23.01 -30.22 30.76
CA ASP A 64 21.64 -29.75 30.53
C ASP A 64 21.53 -28.96 29.25
N SER A 65 20.66 -29.43 28.35
CA SER A 65 20.32 -28.73 27.12
C SER A 65 20.16 -27.24 27.43
N GLU A 66 21.14 -26.46 27.07
CA GLU A 66 21.03 -25.01 27.18
C GLU A 66 19.69 -24.64 26.51
N PHE A 67 18.77 -24.16 27.32
CA PHE A 67 17.50 -23.72 26.84
C PHE A 67 17.73 -22.45 26.02
N PHE A 68 18.19 -22.65 24.78
CA PHE A 68 18.24 -21.54 23.85
C PHE A 68 16.83 -21.04 23.68
N ALA A 69 16.54 -19.90 24.30
CA ALA A 69 15.31 -19.22 24.07
C ALA A 69 15.18 -19.04 22.56
N ASP A 70 14.25 -19.76 21.96
CA ASP A 70 13.99 -19.65 20.52
C ASP A 70 13.34 -18.27 20.27
N PRO A 71 14.11 -17.27 19.81
CA PRO A 71 13.54 -15.94 19.57
C PRO A 71 12.47 -15.99 18.49
N GLY A 72 12.48 -17.01 17.63
CA GLY A 72 11.49 -17.22 16.61
C GLY A 72 10.10 -17.53 17.17
N LYS A 73 10.03 -18.27 18.30
CA LYS A 73 8.72 -18.62 18.90
C LYS A 73 7.91 -17.41 19.33
N LYS A 74 8.58 -16.37 19.82
CA LYS A 74 7.93 -15.11 20.20
C LYS A 74 7.34 -14.39 18.97
N TYR A 75 8.05 -14.45 17.87
CA TYR A 75 7.61 -13.82 16.61
C TYR A 75 6.63 -14.70 15.84
N LEU A 76 6.80 -16.02 15.87
CA LEU A 76 5.84 -16.96 15.29
C LEU A 76 4.45 -16.83 15.95
N LYS A 77 4.40 -16.54 17.24
CA LYS A 77 3.14 -16.30 17.94
C LYS A 77 2.51 -14.97 17.52
N LYS A 78 3.32 -13.99 17.12
CA LYS A 78 2.83 -12.70 16.57
C LYS A 78 2.48 -12.83 15.09
N LEU A 79 3.17 -13.72 14.36
CA LEU A 79 2.93 -13.94 12.92
C LEU A 79 1.77 -14.92 12.67
N LYS A 80 1.47 -15.78 13.63
CA LYS A 80 0.19 -16.50 13.67
C LYS A 80 -0.92 -15.53 14.11
N VAL A 81 -0.99 -14.39 13.45
CA VAL A 81 -2.22 -13.65 13.35
C VAL A 81 -3.20 -14.67 12.74
N ASP A 82 -4.16 -15.03 13.51
CA ASP A 82 -5.21 -15.94 13.13
C ASP A 82 -5.82 -15.41 11.82
N GLU A 83 -5.52 -16.04 10.71
CA GLU A 83 -6.12 -15.67 9.41
C GLU A 83 -7.65 -15.70 9.47
N ASN A 84 -8.18 -16.40 10.48
CA ASN A 84 -9.61 -16.48 10.76
C ASN A 84 -10.10 -15.40 11.73
N LYS A 85 -9.19 -14.67 12.39
CA LYS A 85 -9.52 -13.46 13.14
C LYS A 85 -9.00 -12.25 12.37
N LYS A 86 -9.60 -11.97 11.23
CA LYS A 86 -9.62 -10.58 10.76
C LYS A 86 -10.17 -9.79 11.94
N ASN A 87 -9.33 -9.01 12.59
CA ASN A 87 -9.78 -8.14 13.66
C ASN A 87 -10.87 -7.24 13.05
N PRO A 88 -12.14 -7.46 13.40
CA PRO A 88 -13.20 -6.66 12.75
C PRO A 88 -13.04 -5.16 13.03
N ASN A 89 -12.19 -4.83 13.99
CA ASN A 89 -11.90 -3.43 14.34
C ASN A 89 -10.69 -2.84 13.61
N GLU A 90 -10.00 -3.63 12.77
CA GLU A 90 -8.81 -3.16 12.05
C GLU A 90 -9.15 -2.04 11.04
N TYR A 91 -10.39 -2.03 10.59
CA TYR A 91 -10.91 -1.05 9.63
C TYR A 91 -12.10 -0.26 10.19
N LEU A 92 -12.34 -0.36 11.50
CA LEU A 92 -13.36 0.44 12.18
C LEU A 92 -12.77 1.80 12.53
N GLY A 93 -13.26 2.80 11.90
CA GLY A 93 -12.86 4.16 12.17
C GLY A 93 -13.19 5.05 10.99
N ASP A 94 -13.70 6.21 11.31
CA ASP A 94 -13.96 7.23 10.31
C ASP A 94 -12.63 7.83 9.86
N ALA A 95 -12.56 8.22 8.59
CA ALA A 95 -11.39 8.81 7.97
C ALA A 95 -11.65 10.29 7.69
N TYR A 96 -10.76 11.16 8.13
CA TYR A 96 -10.79 12.56 7.74
C TYR A 96 -9.86 12.77 6.55
N LEU A 97 -10.43 13.20 5.44
CA LEU A 97 -9.72 13.38 4.17
C LEU A 97 -9.15 14.80 4.02
N GLY A 98 -9.36 15.64 5.03
CA GLY A 98 -8.84 16.99 5.01
C GLY A 98 -9.86 18.05 4.60
N ASP A 99 -9.36 19.26 4.39
CA ASP A 99 -10.18 20.38 3.94
C ASP A 99 -9.50 21.11 2.76
N VAL A 100 -10.32 21.61 1.87
CA VAL A 100 -9.86 22.39 0.71
C VAL A 100 -10.64 23.69 0.63
N SER A 101 -9.99 24.75 0.20
CA SER A 101 -10.62 26.06 -0.01
C SER A 101 -10.72 26.34 -1.51
N THR A 102 -11.86 26.93 -1.93
CA THR A 102 -12.05 27.33 -3.33
C THR A 102 -12.97 28.56 -3.40
N VAL A 103 -12.82 29.29 -4.48
CA VAL A 103 -13.76 30.37 -4.86
C VAL A 103 -14.78 29.91 -5.89
N SER A 104 -14.68 28.68 -6.33
CA SER A 104 -15.55 28.11 -7.36
C SER A 104 -16.98 27.93 -6.88
N LYS A 105 -17.90 28.06 -7.80
CA LYS A 105 -19.34 27.89 -7.50
C LYS A 105 -19.74 26.43 -7.41
N LYS A 106 -18.95 25.56 -8.07
CA LYS A 106 -19.21 24.11 -8.13
C LYS A 106 -17.93 23.33 -7.86
N ALA A 107 -18.11 22.11 -7.39
CA ALA A 107 -17.04 21.13 -7.33
C ALA A 107 -17.51 19.83 -7.98
N ASN A 108 -16.65 19.26 -8.81
CA ASN A 108 -16.86 17.92 -9.35
C ASN A 108 -16.14 16.94 -8.44
N ILE A 109 -16.91 16.11 -7.74
CA ILE A 109 -16.46 15.17 -6.72
C ILE A 109 -16.62 13.77 -7.30
N VAL A 110 -15.50 13.08 -7.55
CA VAL A 110 -15.52 11.77 -8.19
C VAL A 110 -14.68 10.78 -7.42
N CYS A 111 -15.13 9.54 -7.36
CA CYS A 111 -14.41 8.46 -6.73
C CYS A 111 -14.42 7.20 -7.60
N ARG A 112 -13.44 6.34 -7.38
CA ARG A 112 -13.33 5.05 -8.06
C ARG A 112 -12.69 4.03 -7.13
N ASP A 113 -12.88 2.76 -7.42
CA ASP A 113 -12.09 1.69 -6.79
C ASP A 113 -10.65 1.76 -7.32
N PHE A 114 -9.66 1.80 -6.43
CA PHE A 114 -8.27 1.90 -6.85
C PHE A 114 -7.50 0.57 -6.74
N GLU A 115 -8.04 -0.40 -6.00
CA GLU A 115 -7.38 -1.71 -5.83
C GLU A 115 -8.00 -2.78 -6.73
N TYR A 116 -9.10 -3.35 -6.28
CA TYR A 116 -9.73 -4.48 -6.96
C TYR A 116 -11.24 -4.31 -6.97
N MET A 117 -11.79 -4.14 -8.15
CA MET A 117 -13.24 -3.95 -8.34
C MET A 117 -14.01 -5.20 -7.92
N ASP A 118 -14.38 -5.26 -6.65
CA ASP A 118 -15.01 -6.42 -6.02
C ASP A 118 -16.43 -6.15 -5.51
N GLY A 119 -16.97 -5.00 -5.90
CA GLY A 119 -18.34 -4.64 -5.58
C GLY A 119 -18.49 -3.69 -4.39
N ASP A 120 -17.47 -2.92 -4.08
CA ASP A 120 -17.52 -1.86 -3.08
C ASP A 120 -18.60 -0.84 -3.43
N ARG A 121 -19.34 -0.40 -2.39
CA ARG A 121 -20.42 0.57 -2.55
C ARG A 121 -20.37 1.62 -1.46
N VAL A 122 -20.68 2.85 -1.82
CA VAL A 122 -20.75 3.98 -0.90
C VAL A 122 -22.04 4.78 -1.06
N SER A 123 -22.48 5.42 0.02
CA SER A 123 -23.45 6.48 -0.01
C SER A 123 -22.71 7.82 0.07
N ILE A 124 -23.20 8.85 -0.64
CA ILE A 124 -22.62 10.19 -0.58
C ILE A 124 -23.62 11.15 0.06
N LEU A 125 -23.19 11.79 1.15
CA LEU A 125 -23.97 12.80 1.82
C LEU A 125 -23.28 14.16 1.68
N VAL A 126 -24.09 15.20 1.59
CA VAL A 126 -23.61 16.61 1.60
C VAL A 126 -24.39 17.36 2.67
N ASN A 127 -23.66 17.88 3.65
CA ASN A 127 -24.25 18.58 4.80
C ASN A 127 -25.33 17.73 5.47
N ASP A 128 -25.04 16.45 5.66
CA ASP A 128 -25.90 15.44 6.30
C ASP A 128 -27.14 15.03 5.46
N GLU A 129 -27.28 15.55 4.25
CA GLU A 129 -28.32 15.16 3.31
C GLU A 129 -27.81 14.12 2.32
N VAL A 130 -28.52 12.99 2.17
CA VAL A 130 -28.12 11.91 1.23
C VAL A 130 -28.38 12.39 -0.21
N ILE A 131 -27.30 12.52 -0.97
CA ILE A 131 -27.36 12.93 -2.39
C ILE A 131 -27.30 11.70 -3.30
N VAL A 132 -26.51 10.68 -2.91
CA VAL A 132 -26.44 9.41 -3.63
C VAL A 132 -26.59 8.29 -2.61
N GLU A 133 -27.67 7.53 -2.71
CA GLU A 133 -27.93 6.43 -1.76
C GLU A 133 -26.98 5.26 -1.92
N ASN A 134 -26.60 4.95 -3.17
CA ASN A 134 -25.82 3.73 -3.46
C ASN A 134 -25.03 3.92 -4.75
N LEU A 135 -23.74 4.18 -4.62
CA LEU A 135 -22.79 4.28 -5.71
C LEU A 135 -21.86 3.06 -5.68
N THR A 136 -21.94 2.22 -6.70
CA THR A 136 -20.96 1.13 -6.87
C THR A 136 -19.66 1.71 -7.39
N LEU A 137 -18.57 1.42 -6.70
CA LEU A 137 -17.23 1.81 -7.10
C LEU A 137 -16.76 0.90 -8.24
N THR A 138 -16.19 1.51 -9.25
CA THR A 138 -15.64 0.82 -10.43
C THR A 138 -14.27 1.39 -10.74
N TYR A 139 -13.57 0.87 -11.73
CA TYR A 139 -12.28 1.45 -12.17
C TYR A 139 -12.43 2.86 -12.73
N ASP A 140 -13.63 3.18 -13.26
CA ASP A 140 -13.91 4.51 -13.81
C ASP A 140 -14.38 5.45 -12.71
N PHE A 141 -13.91 6.70 -12.75
CA PHE A 141 -14.36 7.74 -11.83
C PHE A 141 -15.83 8.05 -12.03
N ARG A 142 -16.59 8.01 -10.95
CA ARG A 142 -18.02 8.35 -10.88
C ARG A 142 -18.26 9.25 -9.67
N GLY A 143 -19.30 10.07 -9.75
CA GLY A 143 -19.62 10.94 -8.64
C GLY A 143 -20.64 11.99 -8.96
N ILE A 144 -20.48 13.17 -8.34
CA ILE A 144 -21.46 14.24 -8.37
C ILE A 144 -20.84 15.59 -8.74
N ASN A 145 -21.65 16.42 -9.38
CA ASN A 145 -21.36 17.85 -9.55
C ASN A 145 -22.12 18.61 -8.46
N LEU A 146 -21.41 19.06 -7.46
CA LEU A 146 -21.98 19.74 -6.30
C LEU A 146 -21.93 21.25 -6.46
N LYS A 147 -23.09 21.91 -6.31
CA LYS A 147 -23.15 23.37 -6.16
C LYS A 147 -22.78 23.72 -4.72
N LEU A 148 -21.71 24.47 -4.55
CA LEU A 148 -21.18 24.80 -3.22
C LEU A 148 -21.97 25.95 -2.58
N LYS A 149 -22.32 25.77 -1.32
CA LYS A 149 -22.83 26.84 -0.44
C LYS A 149 -21.67 27.67 0.10
N GLU A 150 -21.89 28.95 0.39
CA GLU A 150 -20.88 29.79 1.02
C GLU A 150 -20.46 29.19 2.37
N GLY A 151 -19.16 29.24 2.65
CA GLY A 151 -18.59 28.64 3.84
C GLY A 151 -18.40 27.14 3.70
N PHE A 152 -18.75 26.39 4.75
CA PHE A 152 -18.43 24.96 4.87
C PHE A 152 -19.43 24.09 4.10
N ASN A 153 -18.90 23.18 3.31
CA ASN A 153 -19.65 22.10 2.67
C ASN A 153 -18.98 20.79 3.14
N LYS A 154 -19.68 20.04 3.97
CA LYS A 154 -19.24 18.76 4.48
C LYS A 154 -19.67 17.65 3.50
N ILE A 155 -18.75 16.84 3.06
CA ILE A 155 -19.02 15.71 2.17
C ILE A 155 -18.62 14.43 2.90
N ASP A 156 -19.57 13.54 3.07
CA ASP A 156 -19.37 12.23 3.71
C ASP A 156 -19.55 11.11 2.70
N PHE A 157 -18.64 10.16 2.71
CA PHE A 157 -18.72 8.91 1.95
C PHE A 157 -18.87 7.78 2.98
N VAL A 158 -20.07 7.21 3.06
CA VAL A 158 -20.35 6.11 3.99
C VAL A 158 -20.17 4.78 3.25
N ALA A 159 -19.29 3.93 3.76
CA ALA A 159 -19.06 2.59 3.20
C ALA A 159 -20.28 1.68 3.46
N LEU A 160 -20.98 1.27 2.41
CA LEU A 160 -22.16 0.41 2.52
C LEU A 160 -21.80 -1.07 2.64
N ASN A 161 -20.63 -1.45 2.13
CA ASN A 161 -20.10 -2.81 2.20
C ASN A 161 -18.59 -2.76 2.01
N GLN A 162 -17.96 -3.94 2.00
CA GLN A 162 -16.51 -4.10 1.79
C GLN A 162 -16.22 -5.04 0.62
N GLY A 163 -17.11 -5.05 -0.36
CA GLY A 163 -16.96 -5.94 -1.51
C GLY A 163 -16.83 -7.40 -1.11
N SER A 164 -16.17 -8.18 -1.95
CA SER A 164 -15.87 -9.59 -1.65
C SER A 164 -14.48 -9.77 -1.01
N SER A 165 -13.67 -8.74 -0.97
CA SER A 165 -12.27 -8.79 -0.52
C SER A 165 -11.88 -7.56 0.31
N GLY A 166 -12.79 -7.09 1.19
CA GLY A 166 -12.63 -5.87 1.98
C GLY A 166 -11.20 -5.51 2.39
N PRO A 167 -10.97 -4.23 2.75
CA PRO A 167 -11.96 -3.18 3.10
C PRO A 167 -12.61 -2.50 1.89
N ASN A 168 -13.55 -1.59 2.13
CA ASN A 168 -14.06 -0.70 1.09
C ASN A 168 -12.97 0.27 0.68
N THR A 169 -12.49 0.19 -0.56
CA THR A 169 -11.36 0.98 -1.04
C THR A 169 -11.77 1.98 -2.11
N ALA A 170 -11.33 3.22 -1.97
CA ALA A 170 -11.55 4.18 -3.04
C ALA A 170 -10.48 5.26 -3.13
N GLU A 171 -10.31 5.76 -4.35
CA GLU A 171 -9.58 6.98 -4.69
C GLU A 171 -10.62 8.06 -4.98
N LEU A 172 -10.49 9.18 -4.28
CA LEU A 172 -11.31 10.38 -4.40
C LEU A 172 -10.52 11.46 -5.12
N ARG A 173 -11.16 12.14 -6.06
CA ARG A 173 -10.64 13.37 -6.66
C ARG A 173 -11.71 14.45 -6.66
N ILE A 174 -11.28 15.68 -6.44
CA ILE A 174 -12.15 16.86 -6.44
C ILE A 174 -11.56 17.88 -7.41
N TYR A 175 -12.41 18.34 -8.30
CA TYR A 175 -12.04 19.35 -9.28
C TYR A 175 -12.93 20.59 -9.11
N ASP A 176 -12.39 21.74 -9.42
CA ASP A 176 -13.16 22.99 -9.45
C ASP A 176 -13.97 23.11 -10.77
N ASP A 177 -14.68 24.23 -10.92
CA ASP A 177 -15.47 24.50 -12.13
C ASP A 177 -14.60 24.81 -13.37
N SER A 178 -13.28 24.95 -13.22
CA SER A 178 -12.30 25.11 -14.30
C SER A 178 -11.49 23.82 -14.54
N GLU A 179 -11.92 22.70 -13.96
CA GLU A 179 -11.27 21.39 -14.06
C GLU A 179 -9.89 21.30 -13.40
N ASN A 180 -9.53 22.24 -12.52
CA ASN A 180 -8.31 22.14 -11.73
C ASN A 180 -8.52 21.17 -10.58
N LEU A 181 -7.54 20.30 -10.34
CA LEU A 181 -7.57 19.36 -9.21
C LEU A 181 -7.38 20.12 -7.90
N LEU A 182 -8.37 20.06 -7.02
CA LEU A 182 -8.34 20.67 -5.69
C LEU A 182 -7.81 19.72 -4.63
N SER A 183 -8.17 18.42 -4.73
CA SER A 183 -7.76 17.41 -3.75
C SER A 183 -7.77 16.02 -4.36
N ALA A 184 -6.88 15.17 -3.89
CA ALA A 184 -6.86 13.74 -4.21
C ALA A 184 -6.54 12.97 -2.93
N ASN A 185 -7.38 12.01 -2.60
CA ASN A 185 -7.29 11.21 -1.37
C ASN A 185 -7.65 9.77 -1.63
N GLN A 186 -7.34 8.90 -0.68
CA GLN A 186 -7.74 7.50 -0.70
C GLN A 186 -8.28 7.12 0.67
N TRP A 187 -9.14 6.10 0.69
CA TRP A 187 -9.61 5.52 1.94
C TRP A 187 -9.66 4.01 1.90
N ASN A 188 -9.62 3.42 3.09
CA ASN A 188 -9.87 2.01 3.36
C ASN A 188 -10.82 1.97 4.55
N LEU A 189 -12.09 1.69 4.31
CA LEU A 189 -13.14 1.77 5.32
C LEU A 189 -13.77 0.42 5.60
N ALA A 190 -14.14 0.20 6.85
CA ALA A 190 -15.07 -0.88 7.20
C ALA A 190 -16.50 -0.47 6.85
N THR A 191 -17.37 -1.46 6.67
CA THR A 191 -18.81 -1.20 6.47
C THR A 191 -19.36 -0.34 7.60
N GLY A 192 -20.02 0.74 7.24
CA GLY A 192 -20.62 1.70 8.17
C GLY A 192 -19.69 2.85 8.58
N SER A 193 -18.39 2.76 8.27
CA SER A 193 -17.45 3.86 8.52
C SER A 193 -17.58 4.93 7.45
N THR A 194 -17.16 6.14 7.81
CA THR A 194 -17.35 7.34 6.98
C THR A 194 -16.01 8.00 6.66
N ALA A 195 -15.79 8.34 5.41
CA ALA A 195 -14.71 9.25 5.00
C ALA A 195 -15.29 10.65 4.81
N THR A 196 -14.76 11.62 5.56
CA THR A 196 -15.27 13.00 5.56
C THR A 196 -14.26 13.97 4.94
N LEU A 197 -14.76 14.80 4.02
CA LEU A 197 -14.01 15.89 3.42
C LEU A 197 -14.76 17.19 3.62
N ILE A 198 -14.05 18.30 3.84
CA ILE A 198 -14.64 19.64 3.96
C ILE A 198 -14.21 20.50 2.77
N ILE A 199 -15.15 21.11 2.07
CA ILE A 199 -14.87 22.12 1.05
C ILE A 199 -15.33 23.48 1.58
N VAL A 200 -14.38 24.43 1.71
CA VAL A 200 -14.66 25.78 2.17
C VAL A 200 -14.75 26.71 0.96
N LYS A 201 -15.95 27.17 0.67
CA LYS A 201 -16.15 28.19 -0.38
C LYS A 201 -15.93 29.56 0.22
N LYS A 202 -15.03 30.36 -0.38
CA LYS A 202 -14.69 31.74 -0.01
C LYS A 202 -15.43 32.75 -0.86
#